data_38f4100e98c5bd8d695260fb4356f1b9
#
_entry.id   38f4100e98c5bd8d695260fb4356f1b9
#
_cell.length_a   1.000
_cell.length_b   1.000
_cell.length_c   1.000
_cell.angle_alpha   90.00
_cell.angle_beta   90.00
_cell.angle_gamma   90.00
#
_symmetry.space_group_name_H-M   'P 1'
#
loop_
_entity.id
_entity.type
_entity.pdbx_description
1 polymer ?
#
loop_
_entity_poly.entity_id
_entity_poly.type
_entity_poly.pdbx_seq_one_letter_code
_entity_poly.pdbx_strand_id
1 'polypeptide(L)'
;MSVKLSGDSVRSYLRDIGRIPLLEHDEEILLGRQVQRLMEIKACEELLGNPSKEELAASLELTPKELRKLLRDGEKAKDRMVTANLRLVVSVAKKYTKRNMELLDIIQEGTIGLVRGVEKFDPGRGYKFSTYAYWWIRQGITRAIAEKSRAIRLPIHVTENLNKIKKAQRELSQLNGEIPSVFQLSDYLGLPVEEIKDLMCKARQPTSLEIKIGENRDTALIDLLEDETQLPDTLLERQFVKEDIRKLINDLPEMQAAVISMRYGIGEEVLEPMSMTAIGQILNMSRDRVRTLEQKGLRNLREAKSEIGYYL
;
A
#
# COMPACT_ATOMS: atom_id res chain seq x y z
N MET A 1 4.20 -27.22 -3.49
CA MET A 1 5.69 -27.21 -3.39
C MET A 1 6.28 -26.14 -2.47
N SER A 2 5.61 -25.04 -2.16
CA SER A 2 6.15 -23.92 -1.34
C SER A 2 6.37 -24.21 0.16
N VAL A 3 5.59 -25.09 0.77
CA VAL A 3 5.64 -25.35 2.22
C VAL A 3 6.92 -26.07 2.70
N LYS A 4 7.58 -26.87 1.87
CA LYS A 4 8.84 -27.53 2.24
C LYS A 4 10.06 -26.61 2.15
N LEU A 5 10.07 -25.67 1.20
CA LEU A 5 11.18 -24.71 1.03
C LEU A 5 11.26 -23.72 2.20
N SER A 6 10.12 -23.26 2.76
CA SER A 6 10.12 -22.35 3.89
C SER A 6 10.65 -23.02 5.17
N GLY A 7 10.37 -24.30 5.38
CA GLY A 7 10.87 -25.06 6.53
C GLY A 7 12.40 -25.19 6.56
N ASP A 8 13.03 -25.38 5.41
CA ASP A 8 14.50 -25.50 5.30
C ASP A 8 15.19 -24.14 5.47
N SER A 9 14.60 -23.06 4.95
CA SER A 9 15.11 -21.69 5.13
C SER A 9 15.05 -21.25 6.59
N VAL A 10 13.94 -21.55 7.28
CA VAL A 10 13.82 -21.27 8.73
C VAL A 10 14.84 -22.06 9.53
N ARG A 11 15.07 -23.33 9.23
CA ARG A 11 16.07 -24.16 9.91
C ARG A 11 17.49 -23.63 9.71
N SER A 12 17.83 -23.24 8.48
CA SER A 12 19.13 -22.65 8.18
C SER A 12 19.35 -21.38 8.97
N TYR A 13 18.37 -20.46 8.96
CA TYR A 13 18.42 -19.23 9.71
C TYR A 13 18.59 -19.46 11.21
N LEU A 14 17.80 -20.37 11.81
CA LEU A 14 17.90 -20.68 13.24
C LEU A 14 19.26 -21.29 13.61
N ARG A 15 19.84 -22.11 12.74
CA ARG A 15 21.18 -22.67 12.94
C ARG A 15 22.26 -21.60 12.90
N ASP A 16 22.15 -20.64 11.99
CA ASP A 16 23.14 -19.58 11.83
C ASP A 16 23.14 -18.58 13.01
N ILE A 17 21.94 -18.16 13.46
CA ILE A 17 21.82 -17.30 14.64
C ILE A 17 22.23 -18.02 15.93
N GLY A 18 22.08 -19.37 15.96
CA GLY A 18 22.48 -20.19 17.12
C GLY A 18 23.98 -20.25 17.36
N ARG A 19 24.81 -19.98 16.34
CA ARG A 19 26.30 -19.95 16.44
C ARG A 19 26.82 -18.68 17.09
N ILE A 20 26.02 -17.62 17.15
CA ILE A 20 26.44 -16.33 17.67
C ILE A 20 26.31 -16.37 19.20
N PRO A 21 27.42 -16.12 19.96
CA PRO A 21 27.34 -16.10 21.41
C PRO A 21 26.52 -14.91 21.88
N LEU A 22 25.83 -15.09 23.02
CA LEU A 22 25.11 -14.02 23.70
C LEU A 22 26.09 -13.01 24.29
N LEU A 23 25.68 -11.78 24.46
CA LEU A 23 26.44 -10.73 25.11
C LEU A 23 26.29 -10.82 26.64
N GLU A 24 27.37 -10.54 27.35
CA GLU A 24 27.34 -10.30 28.78
C GLU A 24 26.88 -8.86 29.08
N HIS A 25 26.46 -8.61 30.31
CA HIS A 25 25.93 -7.29 30.69
C HIS A 25 26.97 -6.15 30.49
N ASP A 26 28.22 -6.40 30.83
CA ASP A 26 29.30 -5.43 30.67
C ASP A 26 29.61 -5.15 29.19
N GLU A 27 29.50 -6.18 28.33
CA GLU A 27 29.57 -6.03 26.88
C GLU A 27 28.42 -5.20 26.32
N GLU A 28 27.17 -5.43 26.81
CA GLU A 28 25.99 -4.62 26.42
C GLU A 28 26.23 -3.13 26.71
N ILE A 29 26.79 -2.81 27.87
CA ILE A 29 27.11 -1.44 28.28
C ILE A 29 28.16 -0.82 27.39
N LEU A 30 29.27 -1.56 27.14
CA LEU A 30 30.38 -1.08 26.33
C LEU A 30 29.95 -0.82 24.87
N LEU A 31 29.30 -1.81 24.27
CA LEU A 31 28.78 -1.68 22.90
C LEU A 31 27.69 -0.59 22.80
N GLY A 32 26.81 -0.51 23.78
CA GLY A 32 25.80 0.52 23.85
C GLY A 32 26.35 1.94 23.85
N ARG A 33 27.42 2.20 24.62
CA ARG A 33 28.14 3.50 24.60
C ARG A 33 28.74 3.80 23.23
N GLN A 34 29.31 2.80 22.56
CA GLN A 34 29.86 2.99 21.21
C GLN A 34 28.77 3.32 20.18
N VAL A 35 27.61 2.68 20.30
CA VAL A 35 26.47 2.99 19.45
C VAL A 35 25.89 4.38 19.74
N GLN A 36 25.76 4.78 21.00
CA GLN A 36 25.34 6.14 21.36
C GLN A 36 26.28 7.18 20.69
N ARG A 37 27.61 6.98 20.81
CA ARG A 37 28.56 7.90 20.17
C ARG A 37 28.42 7.95 18.66
N LEU A 38 28.14 6.80 18.01
CA LEU A 38 27.81 6.74 16.58
C LEU A 38 26.57 7.56 16.25
N MET A 39 25.52 7.42 17.05
CA MET A 39 24.26 8.13 16.81
C MET A 39 24.38 9.64 17.02
N GLU A 40 25.19 10.08 18.00
CA GLU A 40 25.52 11.50 18.18
C GLU A 40 26.24 12.07 16.95
N ILE A 41 27.22 11.34 16.42
CA ILE A 41 27.92 11.76 15.20
C ILE A 41 27.00 11.86 14.00
N LYS A 42 26.10 10.85 13.81
CA LYS A 42 25.11 10.86 12.73
C LYS A 42 24.08 11.99 12.87
N ALA A 43 23.65 12.30 14.09
CA ALA A 43 22.76 13.43 14.35
C ALA A 43 23.42 14.78 14.01
N CYS A 44 24.71 14.95 14.31
CA CYS A 44 25.47 16.13 13.90
C CYS A 44 25.62 16.22 12.37
N GLU A 45 25.85 15.09 11.70
CA GLU A 45 25.92 15.02 10.24
C GLU A 45 24.60 15.46 9.56
N GLU A 46 23.45 15.00 10.07
CA GLU A 46 22.14 15.42 9.60
C GLU A 46 21.86 16.91 9.83
N LEU A 47 22.24 17.44 11.00
CA LEU A 47 22.05 18.86 11.33
C LEU A 47 22.86 19.79 10.43
N LEU A 48 24.05 19.37 10.01
CA LEU A 48 24.96 20.15 9.15
C LEU A 48 24.64 19.98 7.65
N GLY A 49 23.63 19.16 7.28
CA GLY A 49 23.20 19.00 5.88
C GLY A 49 24.21 18.23 5.01
N ASN A 50 24.72 17.09 5.48
CA ASN A 50 25.75 16.25 4.83
C ASN A 50 27.09 17.00 4.59
N PRO A 51 27.73 17.45 5.65
CA PRO A 51 29.04 18.15 5.57
C PRO A 51 30.12 17.20 5.04
N SER A 52 31.23 17.79 4.60
CA SER A 52 32.44 17.01 4.32
C SER A 52 32.96 16.33 5.60
N LYS A 53 33.68 15.21 5.45
CA LYS A 53 34.24 14.49 6.63
C LYS A 53 35.20 15.36 7.46
N GLU A 54 35.81 16.37 6.84
CA GLU A 54 36.71 17.31 7.47
C GLU A 54 35.94 18.34 8.30
N GLU A 55 34.85 18.88 7.77
CA GLU A 55 33.96 19.81 8.48
C GLU A 55 33.25 19.12 9.65
N LEU A 56 32.80 17.88 9.47
CA LEU A 56 32.17 17.09 10.54
C LEU A 56 33.19 16.78 11.65
N ALA A 57 34.43 16.48 11.29
CA ALA A 57 35.53 16.27 12.29
C ALA A 57 35.83 17.55 13.05
N ALA A 58 35.90 18.68 12.37
CA ALA A 58 36.14 19.99 12.99
C ALA A 58 35.01 20.40 13.94
N SER A 59 33.74 20.16 13.59
CA SER A 59 32.56 20.47 14.43
C SER A 59 32.53 19.65 15.73
N LEU A 60 33.13 18.46 15.73
CA LEU A 60 33.21 17.56 16.88
C LEU A 60 34.53 17.65 17.64
N GLU A 61 35.40 18.56 17.26
CA GLU A 61 36.78 18.72 17.82
C GLU A 61 37.61 17.43 17.72
N LEU A 62 37.43 16.65 16.66
CA LEU A 62 38.07 15.38 16.38
C LEU A 62 38.99 15.48 15.16
N THR A 63 40.02 14.62 15.13
CA THR A 63 40.80 14.46 13.90
C THR A 63 40.02 13.58 12.89
N PRO A 64 40.22 13.76 11.57
CA PRO A 64 39.56 12.93 10.56
C PRO A 64 39.86 11.43 10.68
N LYS A 65 41.01 11.06 11.28
CA LYS A 65 41.39 9.67 11.56
C LYS A 65 40.56 9.10 12.72
N GLU A 66 40.38 9.86 13.78
CA GLU A 66 39.56 9.49 14.95
C GLU A 66 38.10 9.36 14.58
N LEU A 67 37.57 10.31 13.81
CA LEU A 67 36.19 10.23 13.30
C LEU A 67 35.96 8.93 12.52
N ARG A 68 36.83 8.58 11.58
CA ARG A 68 36.74 7.33 10.82
C ARG A 68 36.79 6.09 11.70
N LYS A 69 37.61 6.11 12.75
CA LYS A 69 37.72 5.02 13.71
C LYS A 69 36.45 4.89 14.53
N LEU A 70 35.90 5.98 15.07
CA LEU A 70 34.65 6.00 15.85
C LEU A 70 33.47 5.53 15.05
N LEU A 71 33.30 5.99 13.81
CA LEU A 71 32.24 5.54 12.91
C LEU A 71 32.31 4.02 12.65
N ARG A 72 33.51 3.53 12.31
CA ARG A 72 33.72 2.09 12.04
C ARG A 72 33.48 1.22 13.27
N ASP A 73 33.99 1.65 14.43
CA ASP A 73 33.86 0.90 15.67
C ASP A 73 32.44 0.94 16.19
N GLY A 74 31.70 2.05 16.01
CA GLY A 74 30.28 2.19 16.32
C GLY A 74 29.41 1.34 15.41
N GLU A 75 29.68 1.26 14.10
CA GLU A 75 28.96 0.37 13.19
C GLU A 75 29.15 -1.11 13.54
N LYS A 76 30.42 -1.52 13.83
CA LYS A 76 30.69 -2.88 14.29
C LYS A 76 30.01 -3.19 15.62
N ALA A 77 29.94 -2.25 16.54
CA ALA A 77 29.26 -2.41 17.81
C ALA A 77 27.73 -2.59 17.59
N LYS A 78 27.15 -1.78 16.70
CA LYS A 78 25.75 -1.90 16.31
C LYS A 78 25.44 -3.27 15.72
N ASP A 79 26.23 -3.73 14.75
CA ASP A 79 26.06 -5.04 14.12
C ASP A 79 26.22 -6.16 15.14
N ARG A 80 27.16 -6.06 16.06
CA ARG A 80 27.38 -7.05 17.12
C ARG A 80 26.20 -7.10 18.08
N MET A 81 25.65 -5.95 18.50
CA MET A 81 24.45 -5.89 19.35
C MET A 81 23.23 -6.46 18.67
N VAL A 82 23.04 -6.18 17.38
CA VAL A 82 21.90 -6.73 16.61
C VAL A 82 22.05 -8.23 16.47
N THR A 83 23.17 -8.73 15.98
CA THR A 83 23.38 -10.15 15.69
C THR A 83 23.28 -11.03 16.93
N ALA A 84 23.84 -10.61 18.06
CA ALA A 84 23.77 -11.34 19.31
C ALA A 84 22.31 -11.44 19.89
N ASN A 85 21.42 -10.50 19.51
CA ASN A 85 20.06 -10.44 19.99
C ASN A 85 19.00 -10.97 19.00
N LEU A 86 19.38 -11.54 17.86
CA LEU A 86 18.44 -12.13 16.88
C LEU A 86 17.59 -13.26 17.50
N ARG A 87 18.12 -14.00 18.45
CA ARG A 87 17.38 -15.05 19.19
C ARG A 87 16.20 -14.46 19.98
N LEU A 88 16.34 -13.24 20.50
CA LEU A 88 15.26 -12.53 21.18
C LEU A 88 14.14 -12.18 20.17
N VAL A 89 14.51 -11.68 18.96
CA VAL A 89 13.53 -11.41 17.91
C VAL A 89 12.70 -12.65 17.59
N VAL A 90 13.35 -13.80 17.37
CA VAL A 90 12.66 -15.06 17.09
C VAL A 90 11.69 -15.45 18.22
N SER A 91 12.10 -15.28 19.48
CA SER A 91 11.26 -15.60 20.63
C SER A 91 9.97 -14.76 20.69
N VAL A 92 10.05 -13.50 20.25
CA VAL A 92 8.91 -12.59 20.13
C VAL A 92 8.08 -12.93 18.91
N ALA A 93 8.71 -13.10 17.74
CA ALA A 93 8.08 -13.37 16.45
C ALA A 93 7.20 -14.65 16.47
N LYS A 94 7.64 -15.70 17.17
CA LYS A 94 6.87 -16.94 17.36
C LYS A 94 5.46 -16.72 17.92
N LYS A 95 5.23 -15.67 18.70
CA LYS A 95 3.90 -15.35 19.28
C LYS A 95 2.93 -14.78 18.23
N TYR A 96 3.45 -14.37 17.07
CA TYR A 96 2.69 -13.72 15.99
C TYR A 96 2.53 -14.61 14.75
N THR A 97 2.91 -15.87 14.82
CA THR A 97 2.62 -16.86 13.78
C THR A 97 1.10 -16.96 13.54
N LYS A 98 0.68 -17.30 12.32
CA LYS A 98 -0.75 -17.37 11.89
C LYS A 98 -1.44 -16.00 11.70
N ARG A 99 -0.67 -14.96 11.36
CA ARG A 99 -1.17 -13.60 11.10
C ARG A 99 -1.10 -13.22 9.61
N ASN A 100 -1.22 -14.18 8.69
CA ASN A 100 -1.10 -13.99 7.24
C ASN A 100 0.24 -13.34 6.80
N MET A 101 1.28 -13.63 7.56
CA MET A 101 2.67 -13.31 7.24
C MET A 101 3.54 -14.53 7.50
N GLU A 102 4.53 -14.75 6.66
CA GLU A 102 5.50 -15.80 6.86
C GLU A 102 6.38 -15.51 8.08
N LEU A 103 6.81 -16.56 8.80
CA LEU A 103 7.60 -16.38 10.03
C LEU A 103 8.90 -15.62 9.78
N LEU A 104 9.58 -15.87 8.64
CA LEU A 104 10.82 -15.17 8.29
C LEU A 104 10.57 -13.67 8.09
N ASP A 105 9.46 -13.30 7.45
CA ASP A 105 9.10 -11.89 7.25
C ASP A 105 8.81 -11.20 8.59
N ILE A 106 8.10 -11.87 9.49
CA ILE A 106 7.86 -11.36 10.84
C ILE A 106 9.18 -11.17 11.60
N ILE A 107 10.12 -12.09 11.45
CA ILE A 107 11.46 -11.97 12.05
C ILE A 107 12.21 -10.77 11.46
N GLN A 108 12.19 -10.57 10.14
CA GLN A 108 12.87 -9.43 9.51
C GLN A 108 12.29 -8.09 9.99
N GLU A 109 10.97 -7.96 10.05
CA GLU A 109 10.32 -6.76 10.58
C GLU A 109 10.62 -6.54 12.07
N GLY A 110 10.68 -7.62 12.84
CA GLY A 110 11.15 -7.58 14.22
C GLY A 110 12.61 -7.15 14.34
N THR A 111 13.48 -7.57 13.42
CA THR A 111 14.88 -7.17 13.36
C THR A 111 15.04 -5.68 13.03
N ILE A 112 14.21 -5.14 12.13
CA ILE A 112 14.17 -3.68 11.90
C ILE A 112 13.78 -2.93 13.20
N GLY A 113 12.82 -3.48 13.95
CA GLY A 113 12.49 -2.96 15.28
C GLY A 113 13.66 -3.05 16.25
N LEU A 114 14.37 -4.19 16.29
CA LEU A 114 15.56 -4.38 17.12
C LEU A 114 16.66 -3.36 16.80
N VAL A 115 16.94 -3.10 15.51
CA VAL A 115 17.92 -2.08 15.08
C VAL A 115 17.60 -0.72 15.68
N ARG A 116 16.31 -0.29 15.59
CA ARG A 116 15.86 0.97 16.23
C ARG A 116 16.02 0.95 17.74
N GLY A 117 15.79 -0.22 18.37
CA GLY A 117 16.04 -0.42 19.80
C GLY A 117 17.49 -0.26 20.18
N VAL A 118 18.43 -0.78 19.36
CA VAL A 118 19.87 -0.62 19.56
C VAL A 118 20.29 0.84 19.43
N GLU A 119 19.80 1.54 18.41
CA GLU A 119 20.12 2.96 18.17
C GLU A 119 19.67 3.90 19.30
N LYS A 120 18.57 3.55 19.98
CA LYS A 120 17.97 4.36 21.05
C LYS A 120 18.28 3.85 22.46
N PHE A 121 19.09 2.81 22.58
CA PHE A 121 19.43 2.24 23.86
C PHE A 121 20.36 3.14 24.66
N ASP A 122 19.98 3.40 25.92
CA ASP A 122 20.79 4.14 26.87
C ASP A 122 21.31 3.20 27.98
N PRO A 123 22.58 2.80 27.91
CA PRO A 123 23.18 1.92 28.94
C PRO A 123 23.34 2.58 30.32
N GLY A 124 23.24 3.91 30.41
CA GLY A 124 23.34 4.64 31.68
C GLY A 124 22.15 4.44 32.60
N ARG A 125 20.99 3.95 32.07
CA ARG A 125 19.79 3.71 32.87
C ARG A 125 19.80 2.43 33.71
N GLY A 126 20.79 1.58 33.56
CA GLY A 126 20.95 0.36 34.38
C GLY A 126 20.01 -0.80 34.06
N TYR A 127 19.17 -0.67 33.03
CA TYR A 127 18.29 -1.76 32.59
C TYR A 127 18.98 -2.67 31.59
N LYS A 128 18.63 -3.99 31.62
CA LYS A 128 19.07 -4.94 30.59
C LYS A 128 18.54 -4.54 29.21
N PHE A 129 19.38 -4.67 28.21
CA PHE A 129 19.00 -4.38 26.81
C PHE A 129 17.75 -5.13 26.36
N SER A 130 17.61 -6.41 26.71
CA SER A 130 16.49 -7.25 26.33
C SER A 130 15.11 -6.68 26.74
N THR A 131 15.02 -6.04 27.92
CA THR A 131 13.77 -5.41 28.41
C THR A 131 13.34 -4.25 27.54
N TYR A 132 14.27 -3.45 27.10
CA TYR A 132 14.03 -2.31 26.22
C TYR A 132 13.78 -2.73 24.77
N ALA A 133 14.59 -3.63 24.23
CA ALA A 133 14.50 -4.15 22.88
C ALA A 133 13.17 -4.86 22.60
N TYR A 134 12.59 -5.56 23.60
CA TYR A 134 11.31 -6.24 23.46
C TYR A 134 10.20 -5.31 22.95
N TRP A 135 10.12 -4.08 23.44
CA TRP A 135 9.10 -3.12 23.02
C TRP A 135 9.27 -2.69 21.58
N TRP A 136 10.49 -2.45 21.14
CA TRP A 136 10.80 -2.07 19.75
C TRP A 136 10.54 -3.21 18.77
N ILE A 137 10.96 -4.42 19.12
CA ILE A 137 10.70 -5.63 18.33
C ILE A 137 9.19 -5.83 18.19
N ARG A 138 8.45 -5.78 19.30
CA ARG A 138 6.99 -5.91 19.29
C ARG A 138 6.33 -4.83 18.44
N GLN A 139 6.76 -3.59 18.57
CA GLN A 139 6.22 -2.49 17.78
C GLN A 139 6.49 -2.68 16.28
N GLY A 140 7.71 -3.08 15.89
CA GLY A 140 8.05 -3.40 14.51
C GLY A 140 7.13 -4.48 13.93
N ILE A 141 6.99 -5.61 14.64
CA ILE A 141 6.15 -6.73 14.22
C ILE A 141 4.68 -6.32 14.11
N THR A 142 4.11 -5.67 15.12
CA THR A 142 2.69 -5.31 15.13
C THR A 142 2.36 -4.29 14.05
N ARG A 143 3.26 -3.33 13.79
CA ARG A 143 3.11 -2.36 12.71
C ARG A 143 3.18 -3.05 11.35
N ALA A 144 4.15 -3.93 11.14
CA ALA A 144 4.30 -4.67 9.89
C ALA A 144 3.07 -5.55 9.59
N ILE A 145 2.53 -6.23 10.60
CA ILE A 145 1.29 -7.00 10.45
C ILE A 145 0.12 -6.09 10.06
N ALA A 146 -0.03 -4.91 10.66
CA ALA A 146 -1.09 -3.98 10.31
C ALA A 146 -0.97 -3.47 8.86
N GLU A 147 0.25 -3.25 8.38
CA GLU A 147 0.53 -2.65 7.07
C GLU A 147 0.66 -3.65 5.93
N LYS A 148 1.20 -4.86 6.18
CA LYS A 148 1.67 -5.80 5.13
C LYS A 148 0.97 -7.16 5.12
N SER A 149 0.15 -7.51 6.14
CA SER A 149 -0.46 -8.85 6.23
C SER A 149 -1.62 -9.08 5.25
N ARG A 150 -2.08 -8.07 4.52
CA ARG A 150 -3.22 -8.13 3.61
C ARG A 150 -2.79 -7.92 2.17
N ALA A 151 -3.40 -8.68 1.23
CA ALA A 151 -3.20 -8.47 -0.20
C ALA A 151 -3.64 -7.06 -0.62
N ILE A 152 -4.78 -6.57 -0.10
CA ILE A 152 -5.22 -5.19 -0.25
C ILE A 152 -4.94 -4.46 1.06
N ARG A 153 -4.00 -3.50 1.02
CA ARG A 153 -3.60 -2.71 2.19
C ARG A 153 -4.77 -1.90 2.74
N LEU A 154 -4.95 -1.94 4.06
CA LEU A 154 -5.87 -1.07 4.78
C LEU A 154 -5.10 0.01 5.57
N PRO A 155 -5.67 1.21 5.73
CA PRO A 155 -5.13 2.23 6.63
C PRO A 155 -5.04 1.72 8.08
N ILE A 156 -4.07 2.24 8.85
CA ILE A 156 -3.81 1.78 10.23
C ILE A 156 -5.03 1.96 11.12
N HIS A 157 -5.73 3.10 11.04
CA HIS A 157 -6.92 3.39 11.85
C HIS A 157 -8.06 2.38 11.59
N VAL A 158 -8.24 1.93 10.34
CA VAL A 158 -9.22 0.87 10.00
C VAL A 158 -8.81 -0.45 10.65
N THR A 159 -7.53 -0.80 10.58
CA THR A 159 -7.00 -2.02 11.21
C THR A 159 -7.15 -1.98 12.75
N GLU A 160 -6.94 -0.83 13.37
CA GLU A 160 -7.14 -0.62 14.80
C GLU A 160 -8.61 -0.78 15.19
N ASN A 161 -9.54 -0.17 14.45
CA ASN A 161 -10.97 -0.33 14.68
C ASN A 161 -11.42 -1.78 14.49
N LEU A 162 -10.92 -2.49 13.47
CA LEU A 162 -11.17 -3.92 13.30
C LEU A 162 -10.64 -4.76 14.47
N ASN A 163 -9.49 -4.40 15.03
CA ASN A 163 -8.97 -5.08 16.21
C ASN A 163 -9.83 -4.80 17.46
N LYS A 164 -10.37 -3.57 17.64
CA LYS A 164 -11.32 -3.25 18.70
C LYS A 164 -12.61 -4.08 18.57
N ILE A 165 -13.16 -4.15 17.34
CA ILE A 165 -14.35 -4.97 17.05
C ILE A 165 -14.10 -6.44 17.39
N LYS A 166 -12.98 -7.02 16.95
CA LYS A 166 -12.63 -8.41 17.26
C LYS A 166 -12.43 -8.66 18.76
N LYS A 167 -11.88 -7.68 19.48
CA LYS A 167 -11.71 -7.77 20.93
C LYS A 167 -13.08 -7.75 21.62
N ALA A 168 -13.93 -6.78 21.30
CA ALA A 168 -15.29 -6.66 21.82
C ALA A 168 -16.13 -7.93 21.52
N GLN A 169 -16.02 -8.46 20.30
CA GLN A 169 -16.70 -9.71 19.92
C GLN A 169 -16.29 -10.89 20.81
N ARG A 170 -15.00 -11.02 21.12
CA ARG A 170 -14.52 -12.09 22.03
C ARG A 170 -15.00 -11.90 23.45
N GLU A 171 -14.93 -10.68 23.98
CA GLU A 171 -15.36 -10.36 25.34
C GLU A 171 -16.86 -10.61 25.52
N LEU A 172 -17.68 -10.14 24.59
CA LEU A 172 -19.12 -10.37 24.62
C LEU A 172 -19.48 -11.86 24.42
N SER A 173 -18.77 -12.57 23.53
CA SER A 173 -18.98 -14.02 23.38
C SER A 173 -18.62 -14.80 24.62
N GLN A 174 -17.61 -14.39 25.38
CA GLN A 174 -17.26 -15.02 26.65
C GLN A 174 -18.30 -14.75 27.76
N LEU A 175 -18.90 -13.55 27.75
CA LEU A 175 -19.92 -13.17 28.73
C LEU A 175 -21.27 -13.82 28.43
N ASN A 176 -21.70 -13.84 27.20
CA ASN A 176 -23.05 -14.24 26.79
C ASN A 176 -23.13 -15.71 26.34
N GLY A 177 -21.97 -16.35 26.05
CA GLY A 177 -21.93 -17.72 25.50
C GLY A 177 -22.29 -17.81 24.01
N GLU A 178 -22.69 -16.71 23.37
CA GLU A 178 -23.13 -16.63 21.97
C GLU A 178 -22.35 -15.58 21.20
N ILE A 179 -22.41 -15.66 19.86
CA ILE A 179 -21.79 -14.66 18.98
C ILE A 179 -22.64 -13.36 19.05
N PRO A 180 -22.03 -12.22 19.44
CA PRO A 180 -22.77 -10.97 19.59
C PRO A 180 -23.29 -10.45 18.25
N SER A 181 -24.50 -9.89 18.28
CA SER A 181 -25.09 -9.20 17.13
C SER A 181 -24.37 -7.86 16.86
N VAL A 182 -24.56 -7.31 15.65
CA VAL A 182 -23.99 -6.00 15.27
C VAL A 182 -24.51 -4.89 16.18
N PHE A 183 -25.75 -4.99 16.65
CA PHE A 183 -26.34 -4.01 17.59
C PHE A 183 -25.64 -4.04 18.94
N GLN A 184 -25.40 -5.23 19.51
CA GLN A 184 -24.67 -5.39 20.77
C GLN A 184 -23.22 -4.87 20.66
N LEU A 185 -22.57 -5.06 19.50
CA LEU A 185 -21.25 -4.50 19.25
C LEU A 185 -21.29 -2.99 19.15
N SER A 186 -22.36 -2.41 18.55
CA SER A 186 -22.57 -0.97 18.46
C SER A 186 -22.72 -0.35 19.84
N ASP A 187 -23.57 -0.94 20.68
CA ASP A 187 -23.79 -0.44 22.06
C ASP A 187 -22.52 -0.55 22.90
N TYR A 188 -21.75 -1.64 22.75
CA TYR A 188 -20.52 -1.86 23.51
C TYR A 188 -19.38 -0.93 23.10
N LEU A 189 -19.23 -0.65 21.80
CA LEU A 189 -18.14 0.16 21.23
C LEU A 189 -18.50 1.65 21.11
N GLY A 190 -19.79 2.01 21.20
CA GLY A 190 -20.27 3.36 20.96
C GLY A 190 -20.13 3.82 19.49
N LEU A 191 -20.09 2.87 18.54
CA LEU A 191 -19.97 3.13 17.11
C LEU A 191 -21.31 2.93 16.40
N PRO A 192 -21.63 3.68 15.34
CA PRO A 192 -22.84 3.47 14.54
C PRO A 192 -22.86 2.06 13.92
N VAL A 193 -24.03 1.45 13.84
CA VAL A 193 -24.22 0.12 13.24
C VAL A 193 -23.73 0.05 11.79
N GLU A 194 -23.95 1.14 11.03
CA GLU A 194 -23.51 1.24 9.63
C GLU A 194 -22.00 1.22 9.50
N GLU A 195 -21.30 1.94 10.38
CA GLU A 195 -19.83 1.95 10.39
C GLU A 195 -19.25 0.58 10.70
N ILE A 196 -19.84 -0.14 11.67
CA ILE A 196 -19.41 -1.51 11.99
C ILE A 196 -19.62 -2.45 10.81
N LYS A 197 -20.77 -2.36 10.11
CA LYS A 197 -21.03 -3.16 8.90
C LYS A 197 -20.03 -2.86 7.80
N ASP A 198 -19.73 -1.59 7.54
CA ASP A 198 -18.75 -1.15 6.54
C ASP A 198 -17.34 -1.66 6.89
N LEU A 199 -16.93 -1.52 8.15
CA LEU A 199 -15.64 -2.06 8.63
C LEU A 199 -15.57 -3.59 8.48
N MET A 200 -16.66 -4.32 8.79
CA MET A 200 -16.72 -5.77 8.61
C MET A 200 -16.65 -6.16 7.14
N CYS A 201 -17.26 -5.39 6.24
CA CYS A 201 -17.16 -5.61 4.80
C CYS A 201 -15.72 -5.41 4.31
N LYS A 202 -15.06 -4.33 4.72
CA LYS A 202 -13.64 -4.05 4.43
C LYS A 202 -12.69 -5.08 5.06
N ALA A 203 -13.11 -5.78 6.10
CA ALA A 203 -12.33 -6.82 6.76
C ALA A 203 -12.20 -8.11 5.94
N ARG A 204 -13.05 -8.33 4.94
CA ARG A 204 -13.02 -9.53 4.10
C ARG A 204 -11.68 -9.63 3.38
N GLN A 205 -11.20 -10.86 3.23
CA GLN A 205 -9.99 -11.14 2.48
C GLN A 205 -10.36 -11.61 1.08
N PRO A 206 -9.57 -11.24 0.05
CA PRO A 206 -9.75 -11.79 -1.28
C PRO A 206 -9.47 -13.29 -1.27
N THR A 207 -10.23 -14.00 -2.08
CA THR A 207 -10.09 -15.43 -2.30
C THR A 207 -9.26 -15.67 -3.57
N SER A 208 -8.42 -16.70 -3.59
CA SER A 208 -7.65 -17.03 -4.79
C SER A 208 -8.58 -17.53 -5.91
N LEU A 209 -8.34 -17.06 -7.12
CA LEU A 209 -9.05 -17.53 -8.32
C LEU A 209 -8.64 -18.94 -8.75
N GLU A 210 -7.49 -19.44 -8.28
CA GLU A 210 -6.99 -20.78 -8.57
C GLU A 210 -7.60 -21.86 -7.65
N ILE A 211 -8.51 -21.49 -6.74
CA ILE A 211 -9.18 -22.47 -5.90
C ILE A 211 -10.01 -23.40 -6.77
N LYS A 212 -9.74 -24.68 -6.63
CA LYS A 212 -10.49 -25.72 -7.32
C LYS A 212 -11.82 -25.98 -6.63
N ILE A 213 -12.88 -25.99 -7.42
CA ILE A 213 -14.28 -26.14 -6.99
C ILE A 213 -14.84 -27.45 -7.57
N GLY A 214 -15.87 -27.98 -6.92
CA GLY A 214 -16.53 -29.23 -7.31
C GLY A 214 -15.98 -30.46 -6.58
N GLU A 215 -16.72 -31.56 -6.62
CA GLU A 215 -16.36 -32.81 -5.96
C GLU A 215 -15.05 -33.40 -6.50
N ASN A 216 -14.83 -33.30 -7.82
CA ASN A 216 -13.63 -33.81 -8.51
C ASN A 216 -12.45 -32.83 -8.47
N ARG A 217 -12.64 -31.59 -8.05
CA ARG A 217 -11.62 -30.53 -8.02
C ARG A 217 -10.94 -30.27 -9.38
N ASP A 218 -11.69 -30.36 -10.45
CA ASP A 218 -11.15 -30.20 -11.81
C ASP A 218 -11.29 -28.75 -12.32
N THR A 219 -12.33 -28.03 -11.87
CA THR A 219 -12.61 -26.65 -12.30
C THR A 219 -12.05 -25.63 -11.32
N ALA A 220 -11.32 -24.63 -11.80
CA ALA A 220 -10.90 -23.50 -10.98
C ALA A 220 -11.99 -22.42 -10.90
N LEU A 221 -11.97 -21.61 -9.85
CA LEU A 221 -12.92 -20.50 -9.71
C LEU A 221 -12.86 -19.51 -10.89
N ILE A 222 -11.67 -19.32 -11.46
CA ILE A 222 -11.46 -18.46 -12.63
C ILE A 222 -12.23 -18.95 -13.86
N ASP A 223 -12.40 -20.25 -14.02
CA ASP A 223 -13.08 -20.84 -15.17
C ASP A 223 -14.60 -20.61 -15.15
N LEU A 224 -15.15 -20.22 -14.00
CA LEU A 224 -16.57 -19.89 -13.80
C LEU A 224 -16.91 -18.42 -13.94
N LEU A 225 -15.88 -17.55 -14.02
CA LEU A 225 -16.10 -16.12 -14.16
C LEU A 225 -16.33 -15.75 -15.61
N GLU A 226 -17.37 -14.99 -15.86
CA GLU A 226 -17.63 -14.42 -17.17
C GLU A 226 -16.56 -13.37 -17.51
N ASP A 227 -16.13 -13.38 -18.76
CA ASP A 227 -15.28 -12.33 -19.31
C ASP A 227 -16.16 -11.13 -19.67
N GLU A 228 -16.01 -10.03 -18.94
CA GLU A 228 -16.74 -8.77 -19.17
C GLU A 228 -16.17 -7.97 -20.37
N THR A 229 -15.15 -8.48 -21.05
CA THR A 229 -14.62 -7.81 -22.24
C THR A 229 -15.68 -7.79 -23.34
N GLN A 230 -15.76 -6.63 -24.02
CA GLN A 230 -16.74 -6.46 -25.08
C GLN A 230 -16.48 -7.46 -26.19
N LEU A 231 -17.53 -8.16 -26.59
CA LEU A 231 -17.47 -9.09 -27.71
C LEU A 231 -16.96 -8.38 -28.97
N PRO A 232 -16.19 -9.06 -29.83
CA PRO A 232 -15.69 -8.49 -31.09
C PRO A 232 -16.82 -7.89 -31.94
N ASP A 233 -17.99 -8.48 -31.93
CA ASP A 233 -19.16 -8.01 -32.67
C ASP A 233 -19.63 -6.63 -32.16
N THR A 234 -19.68 -6.42 -30.84
CA THR A 234 -20.06 -5.12 -30.27
C THR A 234 -18.99 -4.05 -30.51
N LEU A 235 -17.71 -4.42 -30.62
CA LEU A 235 -16.64 -3.51 -31.00
C LEU A 235 -16.77 -3.07 -32.46
N LEU A 236 -17.07 -4.02 -33.36
CA LEU A 236 -17.31 -3.76 -34.78
C LEU A 236 -18.55 -2.88 -34.98
N GLU A 237 -19.66 -3.19 -34.30
CA GLU A 237 -20.87 -2.36 -34.34
C GLU A 237 -20.55 -0.91 -33.92
N ARG A 238 -19.82 -0.73 -32.83
CA ARG A 238 -19.41 0.61 -32.38
C ARG A 238 -18.48 1.31 -33.37
N GLN A 239 -17.65 0.57 -34.07
CA GLN A 239 -16.77 1.13 -35.11
C GLN A 239 -17.59 1.56 -36.30
N PHE A 240 -18.51 0.75 -36.79
CA PHE A 240 -19.42 1.10 -37.89
C PHE A 240 -20.27 2.33 -37.53
N VAL A 241 -20.85 2.38 -36.33
CA VAL A 241 -21.60 3.57 -35.87
C VAL A 241 -20.73 4.83 -35.89
N LYS A 242 -19.46 4.73 -35.46
CA LYS A 242 -18.54 5.88 -35.52
C LYS A 242 -18.25 6.31 -36.96
N GLU A 243 -18.05 5.37 -37.87
CA GLU A 243 -17.80 5.64 -39.27
C GLU A 243 -19.01 6.30 -39.95
N ASP A 244 -20.20 5.77 -39.67
CA ASP A 244 -21.44 6.33 -40.23
C ASP A 244 -21.75 7.73 -39.69
N ILE A 245 -21.52 7.95 -38.37
CA ILE A 245 -21.62 9.30 -37.78
C ILE A 245 -20.62 10.27 -38.49
N ARG A 246 -19.39 9.84 -38.77
CA ARG A 246 -18.40 10.66 -39.47
C ARG A 246 -18.85 10.99 -40.90
N LYS A 247 -19.38 10.00 -41.61
CA LYS A 247 -19.93 10.24 -42.96
C LYS A 247 -21.03 11.29 -42.93
N LEU A 248 -22.01 11.13 -42.03
CA LEU A 248 -23.11 12.08 -41.89
C LEU A 248 -22.66 13.50 -41.49
N ILE A 249 -21.63 13.61 -40.67
CA ILE A 249 -21.06 14.93 -40.34
C ILE A 249 -20.38 15.56 -41.56
N ASN A 250 -19.71 14.75 -42.38
CA ASN A 250 -19.05 15.24 -43.61
C ASN A 250 -20.04 15.68 -44.68
N ASP A 251 -21.27 15.16 -44.69
CA ASP A 251 -22.35 15.57 -45.59
C ASP A 251 -23.01 16.92 -45.19
N LEU A 252 -22.70 17.41 -43.97
CA LEU A 252 -23.16 18.72 -43.53
C LEU A 252 -22.38 19.86 -44.15
N PRO A 253 -22.98 21.07 -44.27
CA PRO A 253 -22.23 22.27 -44.63
C PRO A 253 -21.02 22.47 -43.69
N GLU A 254 -19.87 22.84 -44.27
CA GLU A 254 -18.56 22.90 -43.60
C GLU A 254 -18.57 23.55 -42.21
N MET A 255 -19.26 24.70 -42.09
CA MET A 255 -19.36 25.40 -40.80
C MET A 255 -20.21 24.70 -39.76
N GLN A 256 -21.21 23.90 -40.16
CA GLN A 256 -22.03 23.10 -39.24
C GLN A 256 -21.26 21.85 -38.81
N ALA A 257 -20.55 21.21 -39.74
CA ALA A 257 -19.70 20.07 -39.47
C ALA A 257 -18.58 20.45 -38.49
N ALA A 258 -17.90 21.55 -38.69
CA ALA A 258 -16.84 22.04 -37.80
C ALA A 258 -17.36 22.31 -36.38
N VAL A 259 -18.52 22.99 -36.25
CA VAL A 259 -19.11 23.29 -34.95
C VAL A 259 -19.52 22.01 -34.22
N ILE A 260 -20.13 21.03 -34.89
CA ILE A 260 -20.54 19.75 -34.31
C ILE A 260 -19.33 18.92 -33.90
N SER A 261 -18.32 18.83 -34.79
CA SER A 261 -17.09 18.09 -34.51
C SER A 261 -16.36 18.64 -33.28
N MET A 262 -16.20 19.95 -33.16
CA MET A 262 -15.58 20.58 -31.98
C MET A 262 -16.43 20.47 -30.73
N ARG A 263 -17.77 20.52 -30.85
CA ARG A 263 -18.68 20.46 -29.70
C ARG A 263 -18.73 19.11 -29.04
N TYR A 264 -18.71 18.04 -29.85
CA TYR A 264 -18.85 16.67 -29.40
C TYR A 264 -17.55 15.86 -29.42
N GLY A 265 -16.43 16.46 -29.84
CA GLY A 265 -15.15 15.77 -29.93
C GLY A 265 -15.14 14.65 -30.99
N ILE A 266 -15.84 14.84 -32.12
CA ILE A 266 -15.96 13.86 -33.20
C ILE A 266 -15.07 14.29 -34.36
N GLY A 267 -13.76 14.14 -34.25
CA GLY A 267 -12.84 14.52 -35.33
C GLY A 267 -11.48 13.87 -35.16
N GLU A 268 -10.64 13.96 -36.19
CA GLU A 268 -9.26 13.47 -36.09
C GLU A 268 -8.37 14.39 -35.26
N GLU A 269 -8.64 15.70 -35.30
CA GLU A 269 -7.85 16.72 -34.62
C GLU A 269 -8.39 17.17 -33.27
N VAL A 270 -9.69 16.91 -32.96
CA VAL A 270 -10.36 17.36 -31.73
C VAL A 270 -10.86 16.15 -30.96
N LEU A 271 -10.11 15.73 -29.96
CA LEU A 271 -10.42 14.56 -29.11
C LEU A 271 -11.29 14.91 -27.90
N GLU A 272 -11.42 16.19 -27.53
CA GLU A 272 -12.17 16.61 -26.33
C GLU A 272 -13.32 17.57 -26.69
N PRO A 273 -14.50 17.40 -26.08
CA PRO A 273 -15.65 18.29 -26.29
C PRO A 273 -15.37 19.72 -25.84
N MET A 274 -15.61 20.69 -26.71
CA MET A 274 -15.36 22.10 -26.42
C MET A 274 -16.63 22.86 -26.01
N SER A 275 -16.45 23.94 -25.24
CA SER A 275 -17.53 24.85 -24.91
C SER A 275 -17.90 25.74 -26.09
N MET A 276 -19.19 26.17 -26.17
CA MET A 276 -19.63 27.08 -27.25
C MET A 276 -18.83 28.38 -27.30
N THR A 277 -18.33 28.87 -26.20
CA THR A 277 -17.48 30.08 -26.10
C THR A 277 -16.10 29.85 -26.72
N ALA A 278 -15.47 28.68 -26.42
CA ALA A 278 -14.18 28.33 -27.01
C ALA A 278 -14.28 28.12 -28.51
N ILE A 279 -15.35 27.46 -28.99
CA ILE A 279 -15.62 27.29 -30.43
C ILE A 279 -15.81 28.65 -31.12
N GLY A 280 -16.54 29.57 -30.46
CA GLY A 280 -16.73 30.93 -30.97
C GLY A 280 -15.41 31.70 -31.11
N GLN A 281 -14.48 31.50 -30.19
CA GLN A 281 -13.13 32.12 -30.29
C GLN A 281 -12.30 31.53 -31.43
N ILE A 282 -12.33 30.21 -31.62
CA ILE A 282 -11.58 29.52 -32.68
C ILE A 282 -12.13 29.90 -34.06
N LEU A 283 -13.44 29.93 -34.23
CA LEU A 283 -14.10 30.22 -35.50
C LEU A 283 -14.40 31.73 -35.73
N ASN A 284 -13.94 32.61 -34.84
CA ASN A 284 -14.21 34.06 -34.86
C ASN A 284 -15.70 34.43 -34.99
N MET A 285 -16.56 33.75 -34.20
CA MET A 285 -18.00 33.93 -34.21
C MET A 285 -18.55 34.21 -32.83
N SER A 286 -19.74 34.88 -32.80
CA SER A 286 -20.47 35.03 -31.55
C SER A 286 -21.01 33.69 -31.04
N ARG A 287 -21.11 33.53 -29.71
CA ARG A 287 -21.68 32.33 -29.04
C ARG A 287 -23.06 31.97 -29.59
N ASP A 288 -23.91 32.99 -29.85
CA ASP A 288 -25.26 32.79 -30.37
C ASP A 288 -25.26 32.25 -31.79
N ARG A 289 -24.27 32.66 -32.57
CA ARG A 289 -24.07 32.14 -33.94
C ARG A 289 -23.66 30.67 -33.93
N VAL A 290 -22.73 30.30 -33.02
CA VAL A 290 -22.33 28.91 -32.81
C VAL A 290 -23.53 28.04 -32.38
N ARG A 291 -24.35 28.54 -31.46
CA ARG A 291 -25.57 27.83 -31.00
C ARG A 291 -26.56 27.63 -32.15
N THR A 292 -26.74 28.64 -33.02
CA THR A 292 -27.64 28.55 -34.15
C THR A 292 -27.13 27.51 -35.16
N LEU A 293 -25.82 27.45 -35.41
CA LEU A 293 -25.19 26.49 -36.30
C LEU A 293 -25.29 25.06 -35.74
N GLU A 294 -25.06 24.86 -34.44
CA GLU A 294 -25.24 23.59 -33.76
C GLU A 294 -26.67 23.09 -33.91
N GLN A 295 -27.66 23.93 -33.61
CA GLN A 295 -29.07 23.54 -33.72
C GLN A 295 -29.49 23.18 -35.14
N LYS A 296 -29.02 23.95 -36.15
CA LYS A 296 -29.26 23.65 -37.56
C LYS A 296 -28.60 22.34 -37.99
N GLY A 297 -27.32 22.14 -37.57
CA GLY A 297 -26.60 20.92 -37.89
C GLY A 297 -27.24 19.67 -37.27
N LEU A 298 -27.66 19.75 -35.99
CA LEU A 298 -28.39 18.66 -35.33
C LEU A 298 -29.73 18.40 -35.98
N ARG A 299 -30.45 19.43 -36.47
CA ARG A 299 -31.70 19.25 -37.21
C ARG A 299 -31.47 18.53 -38.54
N ASN A 300 -30.46 18.96 -39.32
CA ASN A 300 -30.10 18.31 -40.58
C ASN A 300 -29.71 16.83 -40.38
N LEU A 301 -28.93 16.56 -39.34
CA LEU A 301 -28.59 15.15 -38.95
C LEU A 301 -29.80 14.34 -38.57
N ARG A 302 -30.80 14.93 -37.89
CA ARG A 302 -32.04 14.22 -37.56
C ARG A 302 -32.91 13.95 -38.80
N GLU A 303 -32.91 14.83 -39.75
CA GLU A 303 -33.64 14.66 -41.04
C GLU A 303 -32.97 13.59 -41.93
N ALA A 304 -31.63 13.51 -41.90
CA ALA A 304 -30.85 12.44 -42.53
C ALA A 304 -30.92 11.07 -41.85
N LYS A 305 -31.53 10.99 -40.64
CA LYS A 305 -31.63 9.82 -39.77
C LYS A 305 -32.41 8.63 -40.38
N SER A 306 -33.12 8.80 -41.49
CA SER A 306 -33.88 7.70 -42.14
C SER A 306 -32.99 6.51 -42.55
N GLU A 307 -31.68 6.67 -42.65
CA GLU A 307 -30.71 5.64 -43.05
C GLU A 307 -30.05 4.91 -41.85
N ILE A 308 -30.03 5.53 -40.64
CA ILE A 308 -29.36 4.94 -39.44
C ILE A 308 -30.35 4.19 -38.50
N GLY A 309 -31.63 4.14 -38.83
CA GLY A 309 -32.65 3.48 -38.02
C GLY A 309 -32.42 2.00 -37.68
N TYR A 310 -31.34 1.40 -38.19
CA TYR A 310 -30.98 0.01 -37.92
C TYR A 310 -30.16 -0.16 -36.62
N TYR A 311 -29.63 0.91 -36.03
CA TYR A 311 -28.73 0.83 -34.84
C TYR A 311 -29.38 1.35 -33.55
N LEU A 312 -30.64 1.75 -33.57
CA LEU A 312 -31.43 2.18 -32.42
C LEU A 312 -32.62 1.25 -32.19
#